data_646ce66015a9b574b6726f2b79970530
#
_entry.id   646ce66015a9b574b6726f2b79970530
#
_cell.length_a   1.000
_cell.length_b   1.000
_cell.length_c   1.000
_cell.angle_alpha   90.00
_cell.angle_beta   90.00
_cell.angle_gamma   90.00
#
_symmetry.space_group_name_H-M   'P 1'
#
loop_
_entity.id
_entity.type
_entity.pdbx_description
1 polymer ?
#
loop_
_entity_poly.entity_id
_entity_poly.type
_entity_poly.pdbx_seq_one_letter_code
_entity_poly.pdbx_strand_id
1 'polypeptide(L)'
;LFFWYNRIIRKAVFFMMTKNADKKREQIIMFCMDDMVPQNHMLRLIDKAIDWTFIYDLVEEKYCPNNGRPSMDPVMLIKIPFIQYLYGIKSMRQTIREIEVNVAYRWFLGLDMMDPVPHFSTFGKNYTRRFKDTGLFEQIFAKILEDCMKFNLVDTEQIFVDSTHVKACANSKKMRKRVAHEQALWYEEELQKEIAKDRESHGKKPLKEKDRNDPSSGSGGSMDSQEEIPEGVKTQKCSTTDPESGWFRKGEHKHVFAYAVETACDKHGWILGYSVHPGNEHDSRTFKPLYDKIKHYHPAMIVADAGYRTPAIAHELLEDGVEPLFPYKRPMTKDVFFRKYEYVYDEAYDCYLCPENQILSYRTTNRDGYKEYHSCGELCANCPSLHKCTESKNHVKVVMRHVWEEYMEMAEDIRHTLGNKAIYELRKETIERIFGTAKEQHGFRYTQYIGKARMEMKAGLTFACMNLKKLARILGNRASKTSEILSFLRFLIEESLYVEKWCWE
;
A
#
# COMPACT_ATOMS: atom_id res chain seq x y z
N LEU A 1 -40.35 67.05 6.88
CA LEU A 1 -39.05 66.46 6.58
C LEU A 1 -38.84 65.14 7.31
N PHE A 2 -39.25 65.02 8.59
CA PHE A 2 -39.10 63.78 9.39
C PHE A 2 -40.03 62.64 8.96
N PHE A 3 -41.21 62.94 8.37
CA PHE A 3 -42.15 61.94 7.85
C PHE A 3 -41.73 61.34 6.51
N TRP A 4 -40.97 62.08 5.71
CA TRP A 4 -40.44 61.59 4.45
C TRP A 4 -39.21 60.70 4.62
N TYR A 5 -38.36 60.98 5.62
CA TYR A 5 -37.16 60.21 5.91
C TYR A 5 -37.49 58.76 6.38
N ASN A 6 -38.54 58.62 7.22
CA ASN A 6 -38.98 57.32 7.66
C ASN A 6 -39.65 56.47 6.57
N ARG A 7 -40.14 57.09 5.46
CA ARG A 7 -40.75 56.33 4.34
C ARG A 7 -39.71 55.83 3.37
N ILE A 8 -38.56 56.47 3.27
CA ILE A 8 -37.43 56.04 2.43
C ILE A 8 -36.66 54.91 3.12
N ILE A 9 -36.46 54.99 4.43
CA ILE A 9 -35.79 53.94 5.21
C ILE A 9 -36.63 52.64 5.27
N ARG A 10 -37.95 52.72 5.34
CA ARG A 10 -38.83 51.54 5.32
C ARG A 10 -38.85 50.81 3.95
N LYS A 11 -38.47 51.43 2.84
CA LYS A 11 -38.33 50.76 1.54
C LYS A 11 -36.96 50.14 1.29
N ALA A 12 -35.94 50.49 2.10
CA ALA A 12 -34.60 49.93 1.97
C ALA A 12 -34.35 48.65 2.77
N VAL A 13 -35.34 48.16 3.56
CA VAL A 13 -35.19 46.98 4.42
C VAL A 13 -35.85 45.71 3.85
N PHE A 14 -36.01 45.61 2.54
CA PHE A 14 -36.62 44.40 2.00
C PHE A 14 -35.87 43.88 0.78
N PHE A 15 -35.38 42.75 0.96
CA PHE A 15 -35.06 41.57 0.15
C PHE A 15 -33.66 41.05 0.46
N MET A 16 -33.51 40.43 1.62
CA MET A 16 -32.38 39.51 1.85
C MET A 16 -32.49 38.23 0.99
N MET A 17 -33.65 37.98 0.39
CA MET A 17 -33.84 36.84 -0.53
C MET A 17 -33.90 37.35 -1.98
N THR A 18 -32.82 37.15 -2.72
CA THR A 18 -32.77 37.44 -4.15
C THR A 18 -33.54 36.32 -4.91
N LYS A 19 -34.64 36.67 -5.55
CA LYS A 19 -35.37 35.75 -6.44
C LYS A 19 -34.79 35.91 -7.85
N ASN A 20 -33.94 34.93 -8.25
CA ASN A 20 -33.48 34.81 -9.64
C ASN A 20 -34.58 34.20 -10.50
N ALA A 21 -35.62 34.95 -10.86
CA ALA A 21 -36.72 34.51 -11.71
C ALA A 21 -36.32 34.39 -13.19
N ASP A 22 -35.43 35.26 -13.67
CA ASP A 22 -35.01 35.33 -15.07
C ASP A 22 -33.71 34.53 -15.28
N LYS A 23 -33.86 33.25 -15.54
CA LYS A 23 -32.72 32.39 -15.92
C LYS A 23 -32.39 32.63 -17.39
N LYS A 24 -31.41 33.48 -17.68
CA LYS A 24 -30.87 33.72 -19.02
C LYS A 24 -30.02 32.56 -19.51
N ARG A 25 -30.65 31.39 -19.78
CA ARG A 25 -29.93 30.22 -20.28
C ARG A 25 -29.59 30.29 -21.77
N GLU A 26 -30.23 31.19 -22.50
CA GLU A 26 -30.08 31.42 -23.95
C GLU A 26 -29.13 32.55 -24.28
N GLN A 27 -28.48 33.14 -23.28
CA GLN A 27 -27.53 34.23 -23.50
C GLN A 27 -26.28 33.66 -24.20
N ILE A 28 -25.95 34.23 -25.36
CA ILE A 28 -24.69 33.94 -26.05
C ILE A 28 -23.56 34.68 -25.34
N ILE A 29 -22.55 33.95 -24.91
CA ILE A 29 -21.35 34.47 -24.28
C ILE A 29 -20.14 33.90 -25.03
N MET A 30 -19.20 34.75 -25.44
CA MET A 30 -17.93 34.32 -26.06
C MET A 30 -16.84 34.22 -24.96
N PHE A 31 -16.31 33.04 -24.76
CA PHE A 31 -15.14 32.82 -23.89
C PHE A 31 -14.37 31.58 -24.39
N CYS A 32 -13.10 31.47 -24.08
CA CYS A 32 -12.35 30.27 -24.35
C CYS A 32 -12.49 29.29 -23.18
N MET A 33 -12.27 27.99 -23.44
CA MET A 33 -12.37 26.96 -22.41
C MET A 33 -11.35 27.18 -21.28
N ASP A 34 -10.21 27.79 -21.61
CA ASP A 34 -9.18 28.11 -20.62
C ASP A 34 -9.67 29.11 -19.58
N ASP A 35 -10.51 30.09 -19.97
CA ASP A 35 -11.06 31.09 -19.06
C ASP A 35 -12.12 30.49 -18.10
N MET A 36 -12.76 29.37 -18.49
CA MET A 36 -13.80 28.72 -17.69
C MET A 36 -13.25 27.91 -16.52
N VAL A 37 -12.01 27.45 -16.59
CA VAL A 37 -11.40 26.65 -15.53
C VAL A 37 -10.56 27.57 -14.62
N PRO A 38 -10.89 27.73 -13.33
CA PRO A 38 -10.14 28.59 -12.42
C PRO A 38 -8.64 28.24 -12.36
N GLN A 39 -7.78 29.23 -12.22
CA GLN A 39 -6.32 29.03 -12.21
C GLN A 39 -5.83 28.15 -11.04
N ASN A 40 -6.56 28.17 -9.92
CA ASN A 40 -6.28 27.35 -8.74
C ASN A 40 -7.01 25.97 -8.77
N HIS A 41 -7.65 25.62 -9.89
CA HIS A 41 -8.33 24.32 -10.00
C HIS A 41 -7.32 23.17 -9.96
N MET A 42 -7.65 22.08 -9.24
CA MET A 42 -6.74 20.95 -9.03
C MET A 42 -6.19 20.36 -10.33
N LEU A 43 -6.99 20.24 -11.38
CA LEU A 43 -6.52 19.69 -12.66
C LEU A 43 -5.50 20.59 -13.35
N ARG A 44 -5.61 21.94 -13.20
CA ARG A 44 -4.57 22.85 -13.69
C ARG A 44 -3.26 22.69 -12.93
N LEU A 45 -3.35 22.57 -11.61
CA LEU A 45 -2.17 22.37 -10.79
C LEU A 45 -1.48 21.05 -11.13
N ILE A 46 -2.26 19.99 -11.40
CA ILE A 46 -1.75 18.69 -11.82
C ILE A 46 -1.12 18.77 -13.23
N ASP A 47 -1.79 19.43 -14.16
CA ASP A 47 -1.29 19.54 -15.54
C ASP A 47 0.02 20.36 -15.63
N LYS A 48 0.18 21.34 -14.73
CA LYS A 48 1.43 22.12 -14.58
C LYS A 48 2.52 21.36 -13.83
N ALA A 49 2.17 20.38 -13.00
CA ALA A 49 3.11 19.66 -12.13
C ALA A 49 3.87 18.55 -12.85
N ILE A 50 3.35 18.04 -13.96
CA ILE A 50 3.92 16.93 -14.71
C ILE A 50 3.74 17.11 -16.20
N ASP A 51 4.77 16.79 -16.96
CA ASP A 51 4.67 16.65 -18.41
C ASP A 51 4.17 15.25 -18.77
N TRP A 52 3.00 15.19 -19.40
CA TRP A 52 2.35 13.93 -19.78
C TRP A 52 2.94 13.28 -21.04
N THR A 53 3.87 13.93 -21.73
CA THR A 53 4.43 13.42 -23.00
C THR A 53 5.19 12.11 -22.83
N PHE A 54 5.74 11.83 -21.64
CA PHE A 54 6.39 10.54 -21.34
C PHE A 54 5.50 9.31 -21.60
N ILE A 55 4.17 9.49 -21.62
CA ILE A 55 3.24 8.39 -21.93
C ILE A 55 3.40 7.94 -23.37
N TYR A 56 3.70 8.85 -24.30
CA TYR A 56 3.95 8.47 -25.70
C TYR A 56 5.13 7.50 -25.80
N ASP A 57 6.24 7.82 -25.14
CA ASP A 57 7.46 7.00 -25.15
C ASP A 57 7.19 5.58 -24.58
N LEU A 58 6.36 5.49 -23.55
CA LEU A 58 6.01 4.21 -22.91
C LEU A 58 5.09 3.31 -23.75
N VAL A 59 4.37 3.88 -24.70
CA VAL A 59 3.35 3.13 -25.45
C VAL A 59 3.60 3.07 -26.97
N GLU A 60 4.54 3.81 -27.52
CA GLU A 60 4.81 3.93 -28.96
C GLU A 60 4.95 2.55 -29.62
N GLU A 61 5.75 1.67 -29.05
CA GLU A 61 5.97 0.30 -29.57
C GLU A 61 4.71 -0.57 -29.60
N LYS A 62 3.66 -0.18 -28.87
CA LYS A 62 2.39 -0.90 -28.80
C LYS A 62 1.39 -0.47 -29.86
N TYR A 63 1.78 0.50 -30.69
CA TYR A 63 0.96 1.02 -31.78
C TYR A 63 1.60 0.67 -33.13
N CYS A 64 0.74 0.26 -34.08
CA CYS A 64 1.22 -0.04 -35.44
C CYS A 64 1.45 1.28 -36.20
N PRO A 65 2.66 1.52 -36.78
CA PRO A 65 2.96 2.78 -37.42
C PRO A 65 2.21 2.99 -38.75
N ASN A 66 1.90 1.91 -39.49
CA ASN A 66 1.49 2.02 -40.87
C ASN A 66 0.16 1.33 -41.22
N ASN A 67 -0.58 0.78 -40.28
CA ASN A 67 -1.80 0.03 -40.56
C ASN A 67 -2.92 0.30 -39.54
N GLY A 68 -4.16 0.48 -40.02
CA GLY A 68 -5.35 0.59 -39.24
C GLY A 68 -5.94 2.02 -39.16
N ARG A 69 -7.09 2.14 -38.48
CA ARG A 69 -7.71 3.43 -38.20
C ARG A 69 -6.85 4.23 -37.22
N PRO A 70 -6.73 5.56 -37.38
CA PRO A 70 -6.05 6.43 -36.40
C PRO A 70 -6.51 6.14 -34.97
N SER A 71 -5.56 5.94 -34.08
CA SER A 71 -5.86 5.65 -32.68
C SER A 71 -6.30 6.92 -31.94
N MET A 72 -7.01 6.74 -30.81
CA MET A 72 -7.16 7.83 -29.87
C MET A 72 -5.81 8.15 -29.23
N ASP A 73 -5.63 9.40 -28.87
CA ASP A 73 -4.48 9.86 -28.12
C ASP A 73 -4.28 9.02 -26.83
N PRO A 74 -3.12 8.37 -26.68
CA PRO A 74 -2.82 7.56 -25.49
C PRO A 74 -2.77 8.38 -24.20
N VAL A 75 -2.31 9.63 -24.25
CA VAL A 75 -2.31 10.53 -23.08
C VAL A 75 -3.73 10.76 -22.58
N MET A 76 -4.66 11.09 -23.50
CA MET A 76 -6.06 11.26 -23.16
C MET A 76 -6.65 9.94 -22.58
N LEU A 77 -6.33 8.78 -23.17
CA LEU A 77 -6.81 7.48 -22.68
C LEU A 77 -6.34 7.17 -21.25
N ILE A 78 -5.15 7.59 -20.86
CA ILE A 78 -4.61 7.43 -19.49
C ILE A 78 -5.17 8.51 -18.55
N LYS A 79 -5.35 9.74 -19.01
CA LYS A 79 -5.96 10.82 -18.21
C LYS A 79 -7.41 10.51 -17.79
N ILE A 80 -8.18 9.74 -18.58
CA ILE A 80 -9.55 9.34 -18.22
C ILE A 80 -9.62 8.55 -16.90
N PRO A 81 -8.94 7.39 -16.73
CA PRO A 81 -8.93 6.70 -15.44
C PRO A 81 -8.22 7.51 -14.34
N PHE A 82 -7.31 8.43 -14.68
CA PHE A 82 -6.75 9.38 -13.72
C PHE A 82 -7.85 10.25 -13.08
N ILE A 83 -8.75 10.84 -13.88
CA ILE A 83 -9.92 11.58 -13.38
C ILE A 83 -10.77 10.68 -12.48
N GLN A 84 -11.02 9.44 -12.91
CA GLN A 84 -11.82 8.48 -12.13
C GLN A 84 -11.26 8.28 -10.72
N TYR A 85 -9.94 8.02 -10.59
CA TYR A 85 -9.32 7.74 -9.30
C TYR A 85 -9.04 9.02 -8.51
N LEU A 86 -8.70 10.12 -9.17
CA LEU A 86 -8.46 11.41 -8.51
C LEU A 86 -9.69 11.91 -7.74
N TYR A 87 -10.87 11.70 -8.32
CA TYR A 87 -12.15 12.15 -7.73
C TYR A 87 -12.97 11.00 -7.12
N GLY A 88 -12.44 9.79 -7.08
CA GLY A 88 -13.11 8.63 -6.48
C GLY A 88 -14.40 8.21 -7.18
N ILE A 89 -14.53 8.48 -8.49
CA ILE A 89 -15.72 8.15 -9.28
C ILE A 89 -15.86 6.62 -9.35
N LYS A 90 -17.07 6.11 -9.09
CA LYS A 90 -17.29 4.68 -8.85
C LYS A 90 -17.12 3.79 -10.09
N SER A 91 -17.31 4.32 -11.29
CA SER A 91 -17.26 3.50 -12.51
C SER A 91 -16.82 4.31 -13.72
N MET A 92 -16.17 3.63 -14.69
CA MET A 92 -15.80 4.24 -15.97
C MET A 92 -17.01 4.82 -16.72
N ARG A 93 -18.19 4.17 -16.66
CA ARG A 93 -19.42 4.68 -17.27
C ARG A 93 -19.84 6.02 -16.67
N GLN A 94 -19.75 6.16 -15.36
CA GLN A 94 -20.04 7.43 -14.69
C GLN A 94 -18.97 8.48 -14.99
N THR A 95 -17.69 8.08 -15.02
CA THR A 95 -16.59 8.98 -15.39
C THR A 95 -16.84 9.62 -16.76
N ILE A 96 -17.21 8.84 -17.75
CA ILE A 96 -17.54 9.37 -19.09
C ILE A 96 -18.70 10.35 -19.03
N ARG A 97 -19.81 10.01 -18.35
CA ARG A 97 -20.96 10.92 -18.19
C ARG A 97 -20.59 12.24 -17.50
N GLU A 98 -19.70 12.21 -16.53
CA GLU A 98 -19.23 13.41 -15.88
C GLU A 98 -18.31 14.24 -16.80
N ILE A 99 -17.45 13.60 -17.60
CA ILE A 99 -16.61 14.25 -18.61
C ILE A 99 -17.48 14.96 -19.65
N GLU A 100 -18.63 14.38 -20.04
CA GLU A 100 -19.57 14.99 -21.02
C GLU A 100 -20.05 16.37 -20.60
N VAL A 101 -20.21 16.63 -19.30
CA VAL A 101 -20.81 17.84 -18.76
C VAL A 101 -19.87 18.72 -17.95
N ASN A 102 -18.67 18.24 -17.60
CA ASN A 102 -17.72 18.97 -16.78
C ASN A 102 -16.61 19.61 -17.61
N VAL A 103 -16.62 20.94 -17.68
CA VAL A 103 -15.65 21.71 -18.46
C VAL A 103 -14.21 21.49 -18.01
N ALA A 104 -13.94 21.38 -16.70
CA ALA A 104 -12.59 21.18 -16.20
C ALA A 104 -12.04 19.79 -16.57
N TYR A 105 -12.90 18.77 -16.64
CA TYR A 105 -12.50 17.43 -17.10
C TYR A 105 -12.20 17.43 -18.59
N ARG A 106 -13.05 18.09 -19.41
CA ARG A 106 -12.82 18.24 -20.85
C ARG A 106 -11.51 19.00 -21.12
N TRP A 107 -11.32 20.12 -20.45
CA TRP A 107 -10.08 20.91 -20.52
C TRP A 107 -8.84 20.07 -20.23
N PHE A 108 -8.86 19.28 -19.15
CA PHE A 108 -7.72 18.43 -18.76
C PHE A 108 -7.42 17.32 -19.79
N LEU A 109 -8.44 16.86 -20.51
CA LEU A 109 -8.31 15.85 -21.56
C LEU A 109 -7.93 16.45 -22.93
N GLY A 110 -7.93 17.77 -23.06
CA GLY A 110 -7.72 18.44 -24.35
C GLY A 110 -8.92 18.32 -25.30
N LEU A 111 -10.13 18.09 -24.77
CA LEU A 111 -11.37 18.01 -25.55
C LEU A 111 -12.04 19.39 -25.63
N ASP A 112 -12.47 19.79 -26.82
CA ASP A 112 -13.35 20.95 -27.01
C ASP A 112 -14.77 20.69 -26.49
N MET A 113 -15.58 21.74 -26.33
CA MET A 113 -16.97 21.62 -25.85
C MET A 113 -17.84 20.73 -26.71
N MET A 114 -17.58 20.66 -28.01
CA MET A 114 -18.33 19.87 -28.99
C MET A 114 -17.68 18.53 -29.34
N ASP A 115 -16.46 18.28 -28.88
CA ASP A 115 -15.78 17.01 -29.16
C ASP A 115 -16.51 15.82 -28.54
N PRO A 116 -16.60 14.70 -29.24
CA PRO A 116 -17.22 13.50 -28.71
C PRO A 116 -16.34 12.89 -27.63
N VAL A 117 -16.94 12.60 -26.47
CA VAL A 117 -16.24 11.90 -25.39
C VAL A 117 -16.14 10.40 -25.73
N PRO A 118 -15.00 9.75 -25.50
CA PRO A 118 -14.82 8.33 -25.77
C PRO A 118 -15.84 7.45 -25.05
N HIS A 119 -16.30 6.38 -25.69
CA HIS A 119 -17.22 5.43 -25.05
C HIS A 119 -16.52 4.74 -23.86
N PHE A 120 -17.25 4.47 -22.78
CA PHE A 120 -16.72 3.89 -21.54
C PHE A 120 -15.96 2.56 -21.72
N SER A 121 -16.27 1.78 -22.78
CA SER A 121 -15.58 0.52 -23.08
C SER A 121 -14.22 0.72 -23.78
N THR A 122 -13.92 1.92 -24.27
CA THR A 122 -12.72 2.20 -25.07
C THR A 122 -11.44 1.98 -24.27
N PHE A 123 -11.38 2.49 -23.04
CA PHE A 123 -10.26 2.22 -22.16
C PHE A 123 -10.08 0.72 -21.89
N GLY A 124 -11.15 0.00 -21.55
CA GLY A 124 -11.10 -1.43 -21.28
C GLY A 124 -10.64 -2.27 -22.48
N LYS A 125 -11.05 -1.89 -23.71
CA LYS A 125 -10.58 -2.54 -24.95
C LYS A 125 -9.08 -2.29 -25.20
N ASN A 126 -8.62 -1.04 -25.02
CA ASN A 126 -7.20 -0.69 -25.15
C ASN A 126 -6.37 -1.36 -24.05
N TYR A 127 -6.85 -1.39 -22.80
CA TYR A 127 -6.20 -2.12 -21.72
C TYR A 127 -5.97 -3.58 -22.12
N THR A 128 -6.99 -4.31 -22.53
CA THR A 128 -6.89 -5.74 -22.85
C THR A 128 -5.99 -6.01 -24.06
N ARG A 129 -5.97 -5.11 -25.06
CA ARG A 129 -5.24 -5.32 -26.32
C ARG A 129 -3.80 -4.85 -26.27
N ARG A 130 -3.48 -3.81 -25.49
CA ARG A 130 -2.20 -3.11 -25.56
C ARG A 130 -1.47 -2.98 -24.23
N PHE A 131 -2.21 -2.76 -23.11
CA PHE A 131 -1.60 -2.34 -21.86
C PHE A 131 -1.53 -3.47 -20.82
N LYS A 132 -2.28 -4.56 -21.01
CA LYS A 132 -2.27 -5.71 -20.12
C LYS A 132 -0.88 -6.37 -20.15
N ASP A 133 -0.38 -6.75 -18.99
CA ASP A 133 0.89 -7.46 -18.79
C ASP A 133 2.14 -6.71 -19.32
N THR A 134 2.07 -5.39 -19.47
CA THR A 134 3.19 -4.55 -19.97
C THR A 134 3.90 -3.77 -18.88
N GLY A 135 3.44 -3.80 -17.63
CA GLY A 135 3.98 -2.98 -16.56
C GLY A 135 3.72 -1.46 -16.71
N LEU A 136 2.94 -1.03 -17.72
CA LEU A 136 2.72 0.39 -18.02
C LEU A 136 2.30 1.22 -16.83
N PHE A 137 1.35 0.74 -16.03
CA PHE A 137 0.82 1.50 -14.90
C PHE A 137 1.80 1.62 -13.74
N GLU A 138 2.69 0.64 -13.59
CA GLU A 138 3.80 0.70 -12.65
C GLU A 138 4.86 1.71 -13.11
N GLN A 139 5.15 1.74 -14.41
CA GLN A 139 6.06 2.74 -15.02
C GLN A 139 5.50 4.16 -14.89
N ILE A 140 4.20 4.36 -15.09
CA ILE A 140 3.54 5.66 -14.85
C ILE A 140 3.66 6.08 -13.38
N PHE A 141 3.43 5.16 -12.45
CA PHE A 141 3.60 5.42 -11.03
C PHE A 141 5.05 5.80 -10.69
N ALA A 142 6.01 5.03 -11.20
CA ALA A 142 7.44 5.26 -10.98
C ALA A 142 7.88 6.62 -11.53
N LYS A 143 7.41 7.00 -12.72
CA LYS A 143 7.72 8.29 -13.35
C LYS A 143 7.20 9.48 -12.54
N ILE A 144 5.96 9.39 -12.06
CA ILE A 144 5.39 10.42 -11.18
C ILE A 144 6.16 10.52 -9.86
N LEU A 145 6.59 9.39 -9.30
CA LEU A 145 7.40 9.37 -8.08
C LEU A 145 8.79 9.98 -8.32
N GLU A 146 9.43 9.65 -9.45
CA GLU A 146 10.70 10.26 -9.87
C GLU A 146 10.59 11.79 -9.94
N ASP A 147 9.51 12.30 -10.54
CA ASP A 147 9.28 13.74 -10.60
C ASP A 147 9.06 14.35 -9.19
N CYS A 148 8.39 13.64 -8.28
CA CYS A 148 8.30 14.08 -6.88
C CYS A 148 9.68 14.14 -6.21
N MET A 149 10.57 13.19 -6.49
CA MET A 149 11.94 13.14 -5.96
C MET A 149 12.82 14.30 -6.46
N LYS A 150 12.64 14.72 -7.73
CA LYS A 150 13.37 15.87 -8.30
C LYS A 150 13.15 17.18 -7.53
N PHE A 151 12.03 17.31 -6.84
CA PHE A 151 11.74 18.46 -5.99
C PHE A 151 12.27 18.36 -4.55
N ASN A 152 13.05 17.30 -4.23
CA ASN A 152 13.57 17.01 -2.88
C ASN A 152 12.46 16.97 -1.81
N LEU A 153 11.32 16.39 -2.15
CA LEU A 153 10.15 16.30 -1.27
C LEU A 153 10.02 14.93 -0.61
N VAL A 154 10.72 13.95 -1.13
CA VAL A 154 10.66 12.53 -0.70
C VAL A 154 11.88 12.23 0.15
N ASP A 155 11.66 11.59 1.29
CA ASP A 155 12.71 11.17 2.21
C ASP A 155 12.68 9.64 2.33
N THR A 156 13.74 8.99 1.85
CA THR A 156 13.80 7.52 1.80
C THR A 156 14.56 6.90 2.98
N GLU A 157 15.00 7.69 3.94
CA GLU A 157 15.76 7.21 5.12
C GLU A 157 14.89 6.30 6.01
N GLN A 158 13.63 6.69 6.21
CA GLN A 158 12.68 5.93 7.03
C GLN A 158 11.46 5.56 6.17
N ILE A 159 11.26 4.28 5.94
CA ILE A 159 10.15 3.76 5.13
C ILE A 159 9.15 3.04 6.03
N PHE A 160 7.88 3.41 5.91
CA PHE A 160 6.75 2.80 6.61
C PHE A 160 6.07 1.79 5.68
N VAL A 161 5.95 0.55 6.14
CA VAL A 161 5.32 -0.54 5.40
C VAL A 161 4.09 -1.04 6.13
N ASP A 162 3.01 -1.25 5.38
CA ASP A 162 1.78 -1.83 5.90
C ASP A 162 0.91 -2.36 4.74
N SER A 163 -0.08 -3.17 5.06
CA SER A 163 -1.03 -3.71 4.10
C SER A 163 -2.45 -3.19 4.30
N THR A 164 -3.21 -3.11 3.23
CA THR A 164 -4.64 -2.82 3.31
C THR A 164 -5.43 -3.76 2.41
N HIS A 165 -6.62 -4.15 2.88
CA HIS A 165 -7.50 -5.03 2.13
C HIS A 165 -8.51 -4.25 1.30
N VAL A 166 -8.58 -4.59 0.00
CA VAL A 166 -9.55 -4.06 -0.97
C VAL A 166 -10.51 -5.17 -1.34
N LYS A 167 -11.81 -4.96 -1.11
CA LYS A 167 -12.83 -5.96 -1.43
C LYS A 167 -12.86 -6.23 -2.93
N ALA A 168 -12.77 -7.51 -3.30
CA ALA A 168 -12.79 -7.98 -4.68
C ALA A 168 -14.20 -7.91 -5.29
N CYS A 169 -14.25 -7.87 -6.62
CA CYS A 169 -15.49 -8.00 -7.40
C CYS A 169 -15.93 -9.46 -7.46
N ALA A 170 -16.28 -10.02 -6.31
CA ALA A 170 -16.61 -11.42 -6.17
C ALA A 170 -17.86 -11.62 -5.31
N ASN A 171 -18.68 -12.61 -5.69
CA ASN A 171 -19.85 -12.99 -4.92
C ASN A 171 -19.43 -14.00 -3.84
N SER A 172 -19.59 -13.65 -2.57
CA SER A 172 -19.25 -14.52 -1.43
C SER A 172 -20.06 -15.81 -1.36
N LYS A 173 -21.20 -15.90 -2.04
CA LYS A 173 -22.03 -17.12 -2.13
C LYS A 173 -21.60 -18.05 -3.27
N LYS A 174 -20.87 -17.53 -4.29
CA LYS A 174 -20.36 -18.30 -5.43
C LYS A 174 -18.91 -18.65 -5.19
N MET A 175 -18.66 -19.76 -4.51
CA MET A 175 -17.31 -20.23 -4.17
C MET A 175 -17.18 -21.72 -4.45
N ARG A 176 -15.94 -22.16 -4.72
CA ARG A 176 -15.54 -23.56 -4.80
C ARG A 176 -14.40 -23.83 -3.82
N LYS A 177 -14.25 -25.07 -3.39
CA LYS A 177 -13.04 -25.52 -2.69
C LYS A 177 -11.96 -25.78 -3.74
N ARG A 178 -10.75 -25.34 -3.49
CA ARG A 178 -9.55 -25.64 -4.28
C ARG A 178 -8.50 -26.22 -3.35
N VAL A 179 -7.69 -27.13 -3.86
CA VAL A 179 -6.52 -27.61 -3.12
C VAL A 179 -5.64 -26.43 -2.77
N ALA A 180 -5.27 -26.30 -1.51
CA ALA A 180 -4.35 -25.28 -1.07
C ALA A 180 -2.93 -25.76 -1.43
N HIS A 181 -2.37 -25.21 -2.50
CA HIS A 181 -0.97 -25.42 -2.81
C HIS A 181 -0.12 -24.63 -1.80
N GLU A 182 0.76 -25.31 -1.09
CA GLU A 182 1.79 -24.64 -0.30
C GLU A 182 2.77 -24.02 -1.29
N GLN A 183 2.73 -22.69 -1.41
CA GLN A 183 3.76 -21.96 -2.15
C GLN A 183 5.05 -22.01 -1.34
N ALA A 184 6.19 -22.23 -2.02
CA ALA A 184 7.50 -22.13 -1.40
C ALA A 184 7.65 -20.74 -0.76
N LEU A 185 8.20 -20.70 0.44
CA LEU A 185 8.50 -19.44 1.12
C LEU A 185 9.70 -18.79 0.41
N TRP A 186 9.68 -17.48 0.23
CA TRP A 186 10.75 -16.75 -0.45
C TRP A 186 12.14 -16.94 0.22
N TYR A 187 12.15 -17.28 1.51
CA TYR A 187 13.34 -17.56 2.31
C TYR A 187 13.60 -19.07 2.54
N GLU A 188 12.86 -19.96 1.88
CA GLU A 188 12.88 -21.41 2.18
C GLU A 188 14.26 -22.02 1.92
N GLU A 189 14.90 -21.67 0.82
CA GLU A 189 16.22 -22.23 0.45
C GLU A 189 17.30 -21.81 1.46
N GLU A 190 17.29 -20.58 1.91
CA GLU A 190 18.23 -20.05 2.87
C GLU A 190 18.00 -20.64 4.26
N LEU A 191 16.73 -20.73 4.67
CA LEU A 191 16.35 -21.40 5.90
C LEU A 191 16.80 -22.87 5.91
N GLN A 192 16.65 -23.61 4.82
CA GLN A 192 17.10 -25.01 4.74
C GLN A 192 18.62 -25.14 4.84
N LYS A 193 19.39 -24.20 4.28
CA LYS A 193 20.85 -24.16 4.43
C LYS A 193 21.25 -23.97 5.89
N GLU A 194 20.63 -23.01 6.59
CA GLU A 194 20.92 -22.74 7.99
C GLU A 194 20.49 -23.89 8.90
N ILE A 195 19.33 -24.54 8.62
CA ILE A 195 18.90 -25.75 9.33
C ILE A 195 19.94 -26.87 9.14
N ALA A 196 20.43 -27.07 7.91
CA ALA A 196 21.39 -28.12 7.61
C ALA A 196 22.72 -27.88 8.38
N LYS A 197 23.21 -26.66 8.35
CA LYS A 197 24.42 -26.23 9.07
C LYS A 197 24.29 -26.41 10.58
N ASP A 198 23.17 -25.99 11.16
CA ASP A 198 22.89 -26.11 12.58
C ASP A 198 22.81 -27.59 13.00
N ARG A 199 22.15 -28.46 12.22
CA ARG A 199 22.04 -29.87 12.50
C ARG A 199 23.39 -30.58 12.39
N GLU A 200 24.21 -30.22 11.41
CA GLU A 200 25.57 -30.75 11.24
C GLU A 200 26.44 -30.38 12.44
N SER A 201 26.43 -29.12 12.91
CA SER A 201 27.18 -28.70 14.11
C SER A 201 26.81 -29.47 15.36
N HIS A 202 25.57 -29.97 15.46
CA HIS A 202 25.08 -30.82 16.56
C HIS A 202 25.18 -32.31 16.29
N GLY A 203 25.86 -32.73 15.22
CA GLY A 203 25.99 -34.15 14.86
C GLY A 203 24.69 -34.86 14.51
N LYS A 204 23.67 -34.13 14.08
CA LYS A 204 22.37 -34.66 13.67
C LYS A 204 22.34 -34.98 12.18
N LYS A 205 21.63 -36.02 11.79
CA LYS A 205 21.41 -36.32 10.37
C LYS A 205 20.63 -35.22 9.68
N PRO A 206 20.91 -34.94 8.39
CA PRO A 206 20.12 -34.00 7.59
C PRO A 206 18.65 -34.43 7.57
N LEU A 207 17.76 -33.44 7.45
CA LEU A 207 16.34 -33.76 7.29
C LEU A 207 16.12 -34.40 5.91
N LYS A 208 15.29 -35.43 5.84
CA LYS A 208 14.87 -35.99 4.56
C LYS A 208 14.15 -34.92 3.77
N GLU A 209 14.47 -34.79 2.50
CA GLU A 209 13.73 -33.88 1.59
C GLU A 209 12.24 -34.22 1.67
N LYS A 210 11.41 -33.16 1.71
CA LYS A 210 9.97 -33.32 1.60
C LYS A 210 9.72 -33.79 0.17
N ASP A 211 9.17 -35.00 0.01
CA ASP A 211 8.78 -35.50 -1.31
C ASP A 211 7.79 -34.49 -1.92
N ARG A 212 8.28 -33.67 -2.84
CA ARG A 212 7.47 -32.68 -3.60
C ARG A 212 6.50 -33.39 -4.56
N ASN A 213 6.61 -34.69 -4.70
CA ASN A 213 5.72 -35.56 -5.48
C ASN A 213 4.50 -36.06 -4.70
N ASP A 214 4.29 -35.60 -3.47
CA ASP A 214 3.01 -35.85 -2.80
C ASP A 214 1.91 -35.16 -3.64
N PRO A 215 0.80 -35.83 -3.98
CA PRO A 215 -0.27 -35.27 -4.82
C PRO A 215 -0.88 -33.95 -4.28
N SER A 216 -0.48 -33.54 -3.07
CA SER A 216 -0.75 -32.22 -2.51
C SER A 216 0.08 -31.07 -3.10
N SER A 217 1.15 -31.32 -3.87
CA SER A 217 2.11 -30.33 -4.40
C SER A 217 2.07 -30.16 -5.93
N GLY A 218 0.93 -30.36 -6.56
CA GLY A 218 0.77 -30.28 -8.02
C GLY A 218 0.92 -28.87 -8.59
N SER A 219 1.82 -28.76 -9.54
CA SER A 219 2.10 -27.63 -10.43
C SER A 219 0.85 -27.03 -11.07
N GLY A 220 0.80 -25.68 -11.16
CA GLY A 220 -0.30 -24.92 -11.74
C GLY A 220 -0.59 -25.24 -13.20
N GLY A 221 -1.48 -26.18 -13.43
CA GLY A 221 -2.17 -26.41 -14.68
C GLY A 221 -3.60 -25.94 -14.57
N SER A 222 -4.04 -25.11 -15.50
CA SER A 222 -5.44 -24.77 -15.71
C SER A 222 -6.21 -26.04 -16.06
N MET A 223 -6.93 -26.61 -15.09
CA MET A 223 -7.89 -27.69 -15.35
C MET A 223 -9.27 -27.27 -14.91
N ASP A 224 -10.12 -27.15 -15.88
CA ASP A 224 -11.56 -26.95 -15.76
C ASP A 224 -12.24 -28.33 -15.77
N SER A 225 -12.13 -29.04 -14.64
CA SER A 225 -12.86 -30.29 -14.40
C SER A 225 -13.19 -30.42 -12.92
N GLN A 226 -14.40 -30.89 -12.64
CA GLN A 226 -14.89 -31.24 -11.30
C GLN A 226 -14.16 -32.49 -10.80
N GLU A 227 -12.93 -32.34 -10.33
CA GLU A 227 -12.22 -33.42 -9.68
C GLU A 227 -12.63 -33.52 -8.20
N GLU A 228 -12.98 -34.72 -7.78
CA GLU A 228 -13.20 -35.05 -6.37
C GLU A 228 -11.88 -34.84 -5.61
N ILE A 229 -11.89 -33.93 -4.64
CA ILE A 229 -10.70 -33.61 -3.82
C ILE A 229 -10.49 -34.80 -2.85
N PRO A 230 -9.32 -35.45 -2.83
CA PRO A 230 -9.02 -36.57 -1.91
C PRO A 230 -9.23 -36.16 -0.44
N GLU A 231 -9.74 -37.09 0.38
CA GLU A 231 -9.87 -36.84 1.81
C GLU A 231 -8.48 -36.63 2.46
N GLY A 232 -8.37 -35.58 3.29
CA GLY A 232 -7.13 -35.22 4.00
C GLY A 232 -6.32 -34.08 3.39
N VAL A 233 -6.65 -33.62 2.17
CA VAL A 233 -5.95 -32.50 1.53
C VAL A 233 -6.45 -31.16 2.05
N LYS A 234 -5.53 -30.26 2.43
CA LYS A 234 -5.88 -28.88 2.83
C LYS A 234 -6.56 -28.16 1.67
N THR A 235 -7.76 -27.66 1.90
CA THR A 235 -8.53 -26.92 0.89
C THR A 235 -8.72 -25.48 1.29
N GLN A 236 -8.68 -24.58 0.30
CA GLN A 236 -9.03 -23.17 0.47
C GLN A 236 -10.29 -22.81 -0.33
N LYS A 237 -11.04 -21.82 0.17
CA LYS A 237 -12.20 -21.26 -0.53
C LYS A 237 -11.73 -20.32 -1.62
N CYS A 238 -12.17 -20.57 -2.85
CA CYS A 238 -11.85 -19.77 -4.02
C CYS A 238 -13.14 -19.20 -4.64
N SER A 239 -13.12 -17.96 -5.08
CA SER A 239 -14.24 -17.38 -5.81
C SER A 239 -14.32 -17.96 -7.21
N THR A 240 -15.53 -18.25 -7.69
CA THR A 240 -15.74 -18.63 -9.10
C THR A 240 -15.73 -17.43 -10.03
N THR A 241 -15.98 -16.22 -9.51
CA THR A 241 -16.02 -14.97 -10.29
C THR A 241 -14.63 -14.34 -10.41
N ASP A 242 -13.85 -14.35 -9.33
CA ASP A 242 -12.51 -13.79 -9.25
C ASP A 242 -11.58 -14.76 -8.52
N PRO A 243 -11.03 -15.77 -9.23
CA PRO A 243 -10.23 -16.85 -8.65
C PRO A 243 -8.92 -16.39 -8.01
N GLU A 244 -8.38 -15.24 -8.41
CA GLU A 244 -7.13 -14.67 -7.91
C GLU A 244 -7.32 -13.89 -6.60
N SER A 245 -8.58 -13.62 -6.21
CA SER A 245 -8.89 -12.98 -4.92
C SER A 245 -8.83 -13.99 -3.77
N GLY A 246 -8.37 -13.54 -2.60
CA GLY A 246 -8.27 -14.36 -1.40
C GLY A 246 -9.50 -14.25 -0.50
N TRP A 247 -9.85 -15.36 0.20
CA TRP A 247 -10.92 -15.39 1.19
C TRP A 247 -10.42 -14.81 2.51
N PHE A 248 -10.82 -13.59 2.81
CA PHE A 248 -10.36 -12.82 3.95
C PHE A 248 -11.46 -12.65 5.02
N ARG A 249 -11.07 -12.79 6.29
CA ARG A 249 -11.93 -12.56 7.44
C ARG A 249 -11.79 -11.11 7.91
N LYS A 250 -12.84 -10.32 7.73
CA LYS A 250 -12.89 -8.93 8.18
C LYS A 250 -13.71 -8.81 9.47
N GLY A 251 -13.00 -8.65 10.59
CA GLY A 251 -13.62 -8.62 11.91
C GLY A 251 -14.24 -9.98 12.31
N GLU A 252 -15.06 -10.00 13.35
CA GLU A 252 -15.54 -11.26 13.93
C GLU A 252 -16.52 -12.04 13.06
N HIS A 253 -17.30 -11.36 12.20
CA HIS A 253 -18.44 -11.97 11.52
C HIS A 253 -18.49 -11.83 10.00
N LYS A 254 -17.57 -11.10 9.37
CA LYS A 254 -17.60 -10.88 7.92
C LYS A 254 -16.44 -11.56 7.20
N HIS A 255 -16.78 -12.48 6.31
CA HIS A 255 -15.83 -13.04 5.35
C HIS A 255 -16.13 -12.45 3.97
N VAL A 256 -15.09 -12.00 3.29
CA VAL A 256 -15.16 -11.41 1.94
C VAL A 256 -13.99 -11.89 1.11
N PHE A 257 -14.18 -11.93 -0.21
CA PHE A 257 -13.05 -12.02 -1.12
C PHE A 257 -12.40 -10.64 -1.23
N ALA A 258 -11.08 -10.61 -1.10
CA ALA A 258 -10.31 -9.37 -1.10
C ALA A 258 -8.92 -9.58 -1.72
N TYR A 259 -8.30 -8.47 -2.09
CA TYR A 259 -6.87 -8.36 -2.35
C TYR A 259 -6.21 -7.64 -1.18
N ALA A 260 -5.04 -8.11 -0.78
CA ALA A 260 -4.11 -7.38 0.08
C ALA A 260 -3.24 -6.48 -0.80
N VAL A 261 -3.12 -5.22 -0.44
CA VAL A 261 -2.27 -4.25 -1.11
C VAL A 261 -1.22 -3.79 -0.12
N GLU A 262 -0.04 -4.35 -0.27
CA GLU A 262 1.16 -3.92 0.44
C GLU A 262 1.59 -2.55 -0.08
N THR A 263 1.98 -1.66 0.80
CA THR A 263 2.33 -0.30 0.43
C THR A 263 3.48 0.19 1.29
N ALA A 264 4.42 0.88 0.65
CA ALA A 264 5.52 1.55 1.32
C ALA A 264 5.40 3.06 1.13
N CYS A 265 5.64 3.83 2.19
CA CYS A 265 5.70 5.29 2.12
C CYS A 265 6.82 5.85 2.99
N ASP A 266 7.22 7.09 2.72
CA ASP A 266 8.14 7.84 3.56
C ASP A 266 7.45 8.49 4.78
N LYS A 267 8.23 9.13 5.64
CA LYS A 267 7.72 9.87 6.83
C LYS A 267 6.82 11.05 6.48
N HIS A 268 6.87 11.54 5.26
CA HIS A 268 6.01 12.61 4.78
C HIS A 268 4.74 12.10 4.10
N GLY A 269 4.59 10.76 3.96
CA GLY A 269 3.44 10.13 3.30
C GLY A 269 3.50 10.22 1.78
N TRP A 270 4.70 10.19 1.18
CA TRP A 270 4.89 9.89 -0.23
C TRP A 270 4.91 8.38 -0.43
N ILE A 271 4.10 7.89 -1.36
CA ILE A 271 4.02 6.47 -1.64
C ILE A 271 5.20 6.10 -2.53
N LEU A 272 6.05 5.18 -2.06
CA LEU A 272 7.30 4.77 -2.72
C LEU A 272 7.14 3.49 -3.54
N GLY A 273 6.24 2.61 -3.12
CA GLY A 273 6.02 1.33 -3.79
C GLY A 273 4.76 0.63 -3.31
N TYR A 274 4.33 -0.34 -4.09
CA TYR A 274 3.18 -1.18 -3.77
C TYR A 274 3.30 -2.57 -4.42
N SER A 275 2.64 -3.56 -3.82
CA SER A 275 2.42 -4.87 -4.42
C SER A 275 1.00 -5.37 -4.10
N VAL A 276 0.45 -6.25 -4.92
CA VAL A 276 -0.92 -6.76 -4.78
C VAL A 276 -0.88 -8.28 -4.64
N HIS A 277 -1.60 -8.78 -3.65
CA HIS A 277 -1.64 -10.21 -3.31
C HIS A 277 -3.08 -10.66 -3.03
N PRO A 278 -3.37 -11.98 -3.09
CA PRO A 278 -4.62 -12.52 -2.56
C PRO A 278 -4.80 -12.16 -1.08
N GLY A 279 -6.00 -11.74 -0.69
CA GLY A 279 -6.26 -11.22 0.65
C GLY A 279 -6.17 -12.23 1.81
N ASN A 280 -5.89 -13.49 1.52
CA ASN A 280 -5.67 -14.55 2.51
C ASN A 280 -4.19 -14.88 2.75
N GLU A 281 -3.28 -14.22 2.04
CA GLU A 281 -1.85 -14.35 2.27
C GLU A 281 -1.44 -13.54 3.50
N HIS A 282 -0.47 -14.07 4.24
CA HIS A 282 0.05 -13.42 5.44
C HIS A 282 1.13 -12.40 5.04
N ASP A 283 1.20 -11.27 5.75
CA ASP A 283 2.12 -10.16 5.49
C ASP A 283 3.60 -10.62 5.40
N SER A 284 3.99 -11.65 6.16
CA SER A 284 5.33 -12.24 6.07
C SER A 284 5.67 -12.88 4.72
N ARG A 285 4.68 -13.25 3.92
CA ARG A 285 4.87 -13.82 2.59
C ARG A 285 4.83 -12.76 1.50
N THR A 286 4.08 -11.71 1.74
CA THR A 286 3.83 -10.63 0.77
C THR A 286 4.83 -9.49 0.87
N PHE A 287 5.67 -9.49 1.92
CA PHE A 287 6.69 -8.48 2.17
C PHE A 287 7.77 -8.41 1.08
N LYS A 288 8.36 -9.56 0.70
CA LYS A 288 9.51 -9.60 -0.21
C LYS A 288 9.27 -8.93 -1.57
N PRO A 289 8.14 -9.17 -2.27
CA PRO A 289 7.85 -8.49 -3.53
C PRO A 289 7.75 -6.97 -3.42
N LEU A 290 7.32 -6.44 -2.27
CA LEU A 290 7.34 -5.01 -2.02
C LEU A 290 8.75 -4.53 -1.70
N TYR A 291 9.47 -5.26 -0.83
CA TYR A 291 10.83 -4.90 -0.42
C TYR A 291 11.79 -4.83 -1.61
N ASP A 292 11.73 -5.79 -2.53
CA ASP A 292 12.54 -5.78 -3.75
C ASP A 292 12.31 -4.54 -4.64
N LYS A 293 11.12 -3.94 -4.56
CA LYS A 293 10.79 -2.69 -5.28
C LYS A 293 11.32 -1.43 -4.60
N ILE A 294 11.57 -1.46 -3.29
CA ILE A 294 11.97 -0.27 -2.52
C ILE A 294 13.40 -0.31 -2.01
N LYS A 295 14.06 -1.49 -1.98
CA LYS A 295 15.43 -1.62 -1.46
C LYS A 295 16.47 -0.77 -2.21
N HIS A 296 16.23 -0.46 -3.48
CA HIS A 296 17.10 0.41 -4.26
C HIS A 296 17.14 1.87 -3.76
N TYR A 297 16.21 2.27 -2.89
CA TYR A 297 16.25 3.57 -2.19
C TYR A 297 17.21 3.58 -1.00
N HIS A 298 17.80 2.44 -0.63
CA HIS A 298 18.71 2.25 0.49
C HIS A 298 18.19 2.85 1.80
N PRO A 299 17.01 2.42 2.28
CA PRO A 299 16.48 2.94 3.54
C PRO A 299 17.39 2.55 4.71
N ALA A 300 17.56 3.45 5.66
CA ALA A 300 18.24 3.13 6.91
C ALA A 300 17.32 2.31 7.85
N MET A 301 15.99 2.56 7.78
CA MET A 301 15.04 1.90 8.67
C MET A 301 13.73 1.56 7.95
N ILE A 302 13.18 0.37 8.22
CA ILE A 302 11.83 -0.02 7.83
C ILE A 302 10.94 -0.19 9.06
N VAL A 303 9.85 0.57 9.10
CA VAL A 303 8.87 0.56 10.18
C VAL A 303 7.64 -0.23 9.73
N ALA A 304 7.36 -1.35 10.38
CA ALA A 304 6.25 -2.22 10.03
C ALA A 304 5.43 -2.68 11.24
N ASP A 305 4.24 -3.27 11.00
CA ASP A 305 3.38 -3.72 12.08
C ASP A 305 3.79 -5.09 12.65
N ALA A 306 3.02 -5.60 13.62
CA ALA A 306 3.29 -6.89 14.27
C ALA A 306 3.14 -8.11 13.33
N GLY A 307 2.48 -7.97 12.18
CA GLY A 307 2.35 -9.00 11.15
C GLY A 307 3.66 -9.29 10.46
N TYR A 308 4.50 -8.28 10.31
CA TYR A 308 5.84 -8.38 9.68
C TYR A 308 6.94 -8.82 10.66
N ARG A 309 6.67 -8.86 11.96
CA ARG A 309 7.65 -9.29 12.96
C ARG A 309 7.87 -10.80 12.88
N THR A 310 8.73 -11.22 11.98
CA THR A 310 9.13 -12.62 11.75
C THR A 310 10.64 -12.73 11.62
N PRO A 311 11.25 -13.88 12.02
CA PRO A 311 12.69 -14.07 11.91
C PRO A 311 13.23 -13.88 10.50
N ALA A 312 12.49 -14.31 9.47
CA ALA A 312 12.90 -14.18 8.08
C ALA A 312 12.97 -12.72 7.60
N ILE A 313 12.01 -11.88 8.00
CA ILE A 313 12.02 -10.46 7.62
C ILE A 313 13.12 -9.73 8.39
N ALA A 314 13.31 -10.03 9.69
CA ALA A 314 14.38 -9.43 10.47
C ALA A 314 15.76 -9.80 9.90
N HIS A 315 15.97 -11.06 9.53
CA HIS A 315 17.17 -11.55 8.87
C HIS A 315 17.44 -10.80 7.56
N GLU A 316 16.48 -10.78 6.62
CA GLU A 316 16.61 -10.13 5.32
C GLU A 316 16.97 -8.63 5.46
N LEU A 317 16.30 -7.91 6.36
CA LEU A 317 16.55 -6.48 6.54
C LEU A 317 17.92 -6.20 7.16
N LEU A 318 18.30 -6.94 8.19
CA LEU A 318 19.57 -6.72 8.88
C LEU A 318 20.78 -7.16 8.03
N GLU A 319 20.64 -8.21 7.20
CA GLU A 319 21.67 -8.59 6.21
C GLU A 319 21.86 -7.50 5.15
N ASP A 320 20.77 -6.82 4.72
CA ASP A 320 20.86 -5.67 3.83
C ASP A 320 21.29 -4.37 4.54
N GLY A 321 21.58 -4.41 5.86
CA GLY A 321 22.00 -3.25 6.66
C GLY A 321 20.85 -2.29 6.99
N VAL A 322 19.61 -2.74 6.95
CA VAL A 322 18.38 -1.97 7.21
C VAL A 322 17.83 -2.30 8.60
N GLU A 323 17.61 -1.29 9.42
CA GLU A 323 17.04 -1.48 10.76
C GLU A 323 15.54 -1.81 10.72
N PRO A 324 15.11 -3.00 11.22
CA PRO A 324 13.69 -3.32 11.33
C PRO A 324 13.07 -2.74 12.61
N LEU A 325 12.11 -1.84 12.48
CA LEU A 325 11.39 -1.31 13.63
C LEU A 325 10.00 -1.94 13.72
N PHE A 326 9.87 -2.94 14.60
CA PHE A 326 8.63 -3.66 14.87
C PHE A 326 8.05 -3.31 16.24
N PRO A 327 6.72 -3.42 16.43
CA PRO A 327 6.10 -3.25 17.74
C PRO A 327 6.32 -4.46 18.64
N TYR A 328 6.11 -4.26 19.93
CA TYR A 328 6.04 -5.37 20.86
C TYR A 328 4.88 -6.31 20.52
N LYS A 329 5.15 -7.60 20.48
CA LYS A 329 4.15 -8.65 20.32
C LYS A 329 4.06 -9.45 21.61
N ARG A 330 2.88 -9.38 22.26
CA ARG A 330 2.65 -10.12 23.50
C ARG A 330 2.80 -11.62 23.24
N PRO A 331 3.62 -12.36 24.03
CA PRO A 331 3.70 -13.81 23.94
C PRO A 331 2.34 -14.47 24.16
N MET A 332 2.04 -15.52 23.39
CA MET A 332 0.78 -16.28 23.54
C MET A 332 0.83 -17.33 24.66
N THR A 333 1.77 -17.20 25.59
CA THR A 333 1.89 -18.09 26.74
C THR A 333 0.73 -17.82 27.71
N LYS A 334 0.11 -18.88 28.27
CA LYS A 334 -0.92 -18.78 29.32
C LYS A 334 -0.35 -17.97 30.49
N ASP A 335 -1.16 -17.12 31.10
CA ASP A 335 -0.71 -16.18 32.15
C ASP A 335 -0.11 -16.88 33.39
N VAL A 336 -0.41 -18.15 33.61
CA VAL A 336 0.10 -18.95 34.73
C VAL A 336 1.50 -19.49 34.47
N PHE A 337 1.90 -19.62 33.19
CA PHE A 337 3.16 -20.26 32.83
C PHE A 337 4.30 -19.26 32.65
N PHE A 338 5.50 -19.73 33.01
CA PHE A 338 6.74 -19.01 32.73
C PHE A 338 6.84 -18.65 31.25
N ARG A 339 7.15 -17.41 31.00
CA ARG A 339 7.32 -16.86 29.64
C ARG A 339 8.71 -17.14 29.13
N LYS A 340 8.90 -17.07 27.79
CA LYS A 340 10.19 -17.37 27.15
C LYS A 340 11.35 -16.57 27.73
N TYR A 341 11.16 -15.32 28.09
CA TYR A 341 12.20 -14.43 28.64
C TYR A 341 12.61 -14.79 30.08
N GLU A 342 11.88 -15.65 30.77
CA GLU A 342 12.25 -16.15 32.11
C GLU A 342 13.20 -17.35 32.01
N TYR A 343 13.41 -17.89 30.80
CA TYR A 343 14.43 -18.89 30.50
C TYR A 343 15.65 -18.20 29.90
N VAL A 344 16.80 -18.33 30.55
CA VAL A 344 18.05 -17.70 30.11
C VAL A 344 18.75 -18.60 29.11
N TYR A 345 19.07 -18.05 27.92
CA TYR A 345 19.86 -18.76 26.92
C TYR A 345 21.34 -18.57 27.23
N ASP A 346 22.08 -19.67 27.27
CA ASP A 346 23.53 -19.69 27.38
C ASP A 346 24.12 -20.06 26.02
N GLU A 347 24.73 -19.09 25.36
CA GLU A 347 25.30 -19.25 24.03
C GLU A 347 26.55 -20.16 24.04
N ALA A 348 27.36 -20.12 25.10
CA ALA A 348 28.60 -20.89 25.20
C ALA A 348 28.32 -22.40 25.29
N TYR A 349 27.24 -22.77 25.96
CA TYR A 349 26.83 -24.18 26.11
C TYR A 349 25.67 -24.58 25.22
N ASP A 350 25.15 -23.67 24.41
CA ASP A 350 23.95 -23.85 23.57
C ASP A 350 22.81 -24.54 24.33
N CYS A 351 22.41 -23.97 25.46
CA CYS A 351 21.34 -24.51 26.31
C CYS A 351 20.49 -23.38 26.91
N TYR A 352 19.32 -23.75 27.44
CA TYR A 352 18.52 -22.83 28.25
C TYR A 352 18.60 -23.23 29.73
N LEU A 353 18.64 -22.21 30.60
CA LEU A 353 18.46 -22.35 32.03
C LEU A 353 17.01 -21.97 32.39
N CYS A 354 16.32 -22.85 33.10
CA CYS A 354 14.96 -22.53 33.60
C CYS A 354 15.03 -21.67 34.88
N PRO A 355 13.92 -21.05 35.33
CA PRO A 355 13.88 -20.28 36.58
C PRO A 355 14.34 -21.02 37.83
N GLU A 356 14.30 -22.39 37.82
CA GLU A 356 14.80 -23.24 38.87
C GLU A 356 16.23 -23.80 38.58
N ASN A 357 16.99 -23.08 37.74
CA ASN A 357 18.40 -23.40 37.37
C ASN A 357 18.62 -24.77 36.79
N GLN A 358 17.60 -25.42 36.18
CA GLN A 358 17.78 -26.67 35.47
C GLN A 358 18.08 -26.45 33.99
N ILE A 359 18.96 -27.23 33.41
CA ILE A 359 19.39 -27.14 32.03
C ILE A 359 18.35 -27.77 31.10
N LEU A 360 17.98 -27.03 30.05
CA LEU A 360 17.29 -27.55 28.89
C LEU A 360 18.30 -27.70 27.76
N SER A 361 18.64 -28.95 27.41
CA SER A 361 19.64 -29.24 26.38
C SER A 361 19.03 -29.27 24.97
N TYR A 362 19.83 -28.94 23.98
CA TYR A 362 19.46 -29.05 22.57
C TYR A 362 19.07 -30.49 22.22
N ARG A 363 17.95 -30.67 21.54
CA ARG A 363 17.48 -31.99 21.10
C ARG A 363 17.51 -32.10 19.57
N THR A 364 16.94 -31.16 18.86
CA THR A 364 16.83 -31.17 17.40
C THR A 364 16.45 -29.82 16.86
N THR A 365 16.69 -29.60 15.57
CA THR A 365 16.13 -28.47 14.82
C THR A 365 15.08 -28.98 13.86
N ASN A 366 13.87 -28.44 13.96
CA ASN A 366 12.74 -28.87 13.15
C ASN A 366 12.77 -28.25 11.74
N ARG A 367 11.80 -28.63 10.89
CA ARG A 367 11.72 -28.15 9.50
C ARG A 367 11.37 -26.67 9.36
N ASP A 368 10.79 -26.09 10.40
CA ASP A 368 10.41 -24.66 10.42
C ASP A 368 11.57 -23.79 10.97
N GLY A 369 12.76 -24.35 11.18
CA GLY A 369 13.95 -23.65 11.65
C GLY A 369 14.02 -23.44 13.15
N TYR A 370 13.17 -24.10 13.94
CA TYR A 370 13.24 -23.97 15.40
C TYR A 370 14.10 -25.08 16.02
N LYS A 371 15.13 -24.66 16.75
CA LYS A 371 15.90 -25.47 17.70
C LYS A 371 15.02 -25.78 18.90
N GLU A 372 14.91 -27.03 19.28
CA GLU A 372 14.11 -27.48 20.41
C GLU A 372 15.04 -27.87 21.57
N TYR A 373 14.85 -27.20 22.72
CA TYR A 373 15.57 -27.45 23.96
C TYR A 373 14.63 -28.10 24.96
N HIS A 374 15.03 -29.24 25.46
CA HIS A 374 14.22 -30.09 26.32
C HIS A 374 14.79 -30.16 27.73
N SER A 375 13.92 -30.03 28.73
CA SER A 375 14.28 -30.34 30.13
C SER A 375 14.29 -31.82 30.41
N CYS A 376 14.99 -32.25 31.47
CA CYS A 376 14.96 -33.61 31.96
C CYS A 376 13.66 -33.88 32.74
N GLY A 377 12.79 -34.78 32.23
CA GLY A 377 11.49 -35.10 32.85
C GLY A 377 11.58 -35.64 34.28
N GLU A 378 12.61 -36.42 34.58
CA GLU A 378 12.86 -36.99 35.92
C GLU A 378 13.13 -35.90 36.95
N LEU A 379 13.98 -34.92 36.61
CA LEU A 379 14.28 -33.80 37.46
C LEU A 379 13.05 -32.88 37.63
N CYS A 380 12.33 -32.65 36.54
CA CYS A 380 11.13 -31.81 36.55
C CYS A 380 9.93 -32.42 37.29
N ALA A 381 9.86 -33.75 37.41
CA ALA A 381 8.77 -34.41 38.15
C ALA A 381 8.70 -33.95 39.62
N ASN A 382 9.83 -33.63 40.23
CA ASN A 382 9.94 -33.18 41.63
C ASN A 382 10.10 -31.64 41.75
N CYS A 383 9.94 -30.91 40.66
CA CYS A 383 10.14 -29.48 40.66
C CYS A 383 8.98 -28.74 41.34
N PRO A 384 9.26 -27.81 42.30
CA PRO A 384 8.20 -27.06 43.00
C PRO A 384 7.41 -26.13 42.05
N SER A 385 8.04 -25.70 40.98
CA SER A 385 7.42 -24.81 39.99
C SER A 385 6.83 -25.55 38.77
N LEU A 386 6.69 -26.88 38.82
CA LEU A 386 6.15 -27.67 37.69
C LEU A 386 4.82 -27.13 37.17
N HIS A 387 3.91 -26.73 38.07
CA HIS A 387 2.58 -26.22 37.75
C HIS A 387 2.61 -24.89 36.99
N LYS A 388 3.72 -24.12 37.09
CA LYS A 388 3.95 -22.86 36.34
C LYS A 388 4.78 -23.10 35.09
N CYS A 389 5.24 -24.31 34.81
CA CYS A 389 6.20 -24.61 33.76
C CYS A 389 5.56 -25.39 32.60
N THR A 390 4.91 -26.53 32.89
CA THR A 390 4.39 -27.41 31.83
C THR A 390 3.20 -28.25 32.29
N GLU A 391 2.28 -28.55 31.35
CA GLU A 391 1.18 -29.53 31.52
C GLU A 391 1.51 -30.86 30.84
N SER A 392 2.77 -31.08 30.42
CA SER A 392 3.18 -32.31 29.76
C SER A 392 3.07 -33.52 30.71
N LYS A 393 2.47 -34.60 30.27
CA LYS A 393 2.37 -35.86 31.03
C LYS A 393 3.74 -36.43 31.43
N ASN A 394 4.77 -36.14 30.63
CA ASN A 394 6.14 -36.58 30.89
C ASN A 394 6.98 -35.55 31.64
N HIS A 395 6.35 -34.50 32.19
CA HIS A 395 6.99 -33.43 32.92
C HIS A 395 8.11 -32.68 32.13
N VAL A 396 8.13 -32.81 30.80
CA VAL A 396 9.14 -32.18 29.95
C VAL A 396 8.67 -30.80 29.51
N LYS A 397 9.52 -29.79 29.72
CA LYS A 397 9.37 -28.47 29.14
C LYS A 397 10.19 -28.42 27.86
N VAL A 398 9.58 -27.82 26.81
CA VAL A 398 10.26 -27.52 25.55
C VAL A 398 10.30 -26.01 25.37
N VAL A 399 11.50 -25.49 25.15
CA VAL A 399 11.69 -24.10 24.73
C VAL A 399 12.24 -24.09 23.31
N MET A 400 11.68 -23.25 22.45
CA MET A 400 12.05 -23.16 21.05
C MET A 400 12.84 -21.87 20.78
N ARG A 401 13.95 -21.98 20.00
CA ARG A 401 14.75 -20.87 19.50
C ARG A 401 14.87 -21.01 17.99
N HIS A 402 14.50 -19.98 17.22
CA HIS A 402 14.67 -19.99 15.78
C HIS A 402 16.15 -19.90 15.40
N VAL A 403 16.59 -20.47 14.27
CA VAL A 403 17.99 -20.36 13.79
C VAL A 403 18.39 -18.89 13.57
N TRP A 404 17.43 -18.05 13.24
CA TRP A 404 17.56 -16.59 13.08
C TRP A 404 17.02 -15.82 14.30
N GLU A 405 17.05 -16.38 15.50
CA GLU A 405 16.55 -15.68 16.71
C GLU A 405 17.42 -14.48 17.06
N GLU A 406 18.71 -14.52 16.76
CA GLU A 406 19.65 -13.42 16.96
C GLU A 406 19.17 -12.13 16.29
N TYR A 407 18.72 -12.22 15.03
CA TYR A 407 18.14 -11.09 14.30
C TYR A 407 16.86 -10.54 14.95
N MET A 408 16.08 -11.41 15.60
CA MET A 408 14.93 -10.98 16.38
C MET A 408 15.30 -10.27 17.67
N GLU A 409 16.39 -10.68 18.31
CA GLU A 409 16.97 -10.04 19.49
C GLU A 409 17.54 -8.66 19.10
N MET A 410 18.29 -8.56 18.00
CA MET A 410 18.74 -7.28 17.45
C MET A 410 17.57 -6.33 17.11
N ALA A 411 16.51 -6.85 16.48
CA ALA A 411 15.31 -6.06 16.20
C ALA A 411 14.58 -5.58 17.47
N GLU A 412 14.67 -6.35 18.56
CA GLU A 412 14.14 -5.94 19.87
C GLU A 412 14.98 -4.82 20.49
N ASP A 413 16.31 -4.88 20.37
CA ASP A 413 17.23 -3.82 20.82
C ASP A 413 17.01 -2.53 20.04
N ILE A 414 16.84 -2.63 18.71
CA ILE A 414 16.46 -1.47 17.86
C ILE A 414 15.15 -0.85 18.35
N ARG A 415 14.16 -1.65 18.73
CA ARG A 415 12.88 -1.15 19.26
C ARG A 415 13.06 -0.37 20.56
N HIS A 416 14.03 -0.76 21.41
CA HIS A 416 14.34 -0.10 22.67
C HIS A 416 15.26 1.11 22.53
N THR A 417 15.85 1.34 21.37
CA THR A 417 16.67 2.52 21.10
C THR A 417 15.87 3.80 21.30
N LEU A 418 16.52 4.78 21.94
CA LEU A 418 15.91 6.07 22.28
C LEU A 418 15.43 6.77 20.99
N GLY A 419 14.17 7.20 21.00
CA GLY A 419 13.53 7.86 19.84
C GLY A 419 12.71 6.93 18.94
N ASN A 420 13.02 5.63 18.85
CA ASN A 420 12.37 4.71 17.94
C ASN A 420 10.87 4.50 18.23
N LYS A 421 10.46 4.63 19.50
CA LYS A 421 9.05 4.63 19.85
C LYS A 421 8.27 5.78 19.17
N ALA A 422 8.84 6.98 19.14
CA ALA A 422 8.23 8.13 18.48
C ALA A 422 8.16 7.92 16.96
N ILE A 423 9.21 7.34 16.35
CA ILE A 423 9.22 6.99 14.92
C ILE A 423 8.11 5.98 14.62
N TYR A 424 7.95 4.94 15.46
CA TYR A 424 6.86 3.96 15.28
C TYR A 424 5.46 4.60 15.34
N GLU A 425 5.25 5.58 16.22
CA GLU A 425 3.97 6.28 16.36
C GLU A 425 3.59 7.10 15.11
N LEU A 426 4.58 7.53 14.30
CA LEU A 426 4.33 8.23 13.02
C LEU A 426 3.54 7.39 12.00
N ARG A 427 3.44 6.07 12.17
CA ARG A 427 2.63 5.20 11.31
C ARG A 427 1.18 5.69 11.20
N LYS A 428 0.62 6.21 12.27
CA LYS A 428 -0.76 6.74 12.30
C LYS A 428 -0.94 7.94 11.39
N GLU A 429 0.08 8.78 11.30
CA GLU A 429 0.05 10.01 10.50
C GLU A 429 0.53 9.78 9.05
N THR A 430 1.22 8.69 8.78
CA THR A 430 1.78 8.32 7.49
C THR A 430 0.94 7.24 6.80
N ILE A 431 1.32 5.98 6.93
CA ILE A 431 0.75 4.87 6.16
C ILE A 431 -0.75 4.63 6.44
N GLU A 432 -1.18 4.71 7.71
CA GLU A 432 -2.59 4.54 8.06
C GLU A 432 -3.45 5.66 7.47
N ARG A 433 -2.95 6.90 7.48
CA ARG A 433 -3.62 8.05 6.87
C ARG A 433 -3.70 7.92 5.34
N ILE A 434 -2.67 7.37 4.69
CA ILE A 434 -2.69 7.06 3.26
C ILE A 434 -3.85 6.11 2.94
N PHE A 435 -3.98 5.01 3.70
CA PHE A 435 -5.08 4.07 3.50
C PHE A 435 -6.46 4.67 3.78
N GLY A 436 -6.57 5.51 4.80
CA GLY A 436 -7.78 6.27 5.06
C GLY A 436 -8.16 7.15 3.87
N THR A 437 -7.23 7.94 3.37
CA THR A 437 -7.42 8.83 2.22
C THR A 437 -7.76 8.05 0.93
N ALA A 438 -7.04 6.96 0.65
CA ALA A 438 -7.29 6.11 -0.51
C ALA A 438 -8.72 5.54 -0.48
N LYS A 439 -9.17 5.05 0.67
CA LYS A 439 -10.50 4.46 0.85
C LYS A 439 -11.63 5.48 0.75
N GLU A 440 -11.46 6.67 1.33
CA GLU A 440 -12.52 7.69 1.40
C GLU A 440 -12.57 8.56 0.14
N GLN A 441 -11.42 8.99 -0.38
CA GLN A 441 -11.38 9.98 -1.46
C GLN A 441 -11.13 9.39 -2.85
N HIS A 442 -10.50 8.18 -2.94
CA HIS A 442 -10.05 7.60 -4.19
C HIS A 442 -10.73 6.26 -4.54
N GLY A 443 -11.83 5.93 -3.85
CA GLY A 443 -12.63 4.73 -4.14
C GLY A 443 -11.89 3.40 -3.93
N PHE A 444 -10.95 3.33 -2.98
CA PHE A 444 -10.09 2.18 -2.75
C PHE A 444 -10.68 1.13 -1.77
N ARG A 445 -11.96 1.28 -1.34
CA ARG A 445 -12.62 0.30 -0.45
C ARG A 445 -12.95 -1.01 -1.15
N TYR A 446 -13.22 -0.98 -2.45
CA TYR A 446 -13.52 -2.15 -3.27
C TYR A 446 -13.05 -1.97 -4.70
N THR A 447 -12.80 -3.07 -5.41
CA THR A 447 -12.50 -3.05 -6.83
C THR A 447 -13.69 -3.54 -7.66
N GLN A 448 -13.87 -2.93 -8.84
CA GLN A 448 -14.85 -3.35 -9.84
C GLN A 448 -14.25 -4.31 -10.86
N TYR A 449 -12.93 -4.46 -10.80
CA TYR A 449 -12.18 -5.29 -11.73
C TYR A 449 -12.03 -6.70 -11.19
N ILE A 450 -11.92 -7.64 -12.11
CA ILE A 450 -11.62 -9.04 -11.86
C ILE A 450 -10.18 -9.29 -12.26
N GLY A 451 -9.44 -9.98 -11.40
CA GLY A 451 -8.05 -10.38 -11.63
C GLY A 451 -7.02 -9.43 -11.03
N LYS A 452 -5.88 -10.03 -10.64
CA LYS A 452 -4.76 -9.37 -9.95
C LYS A 452 -4.18 -8.22 -10.78
N ALA A 453 -3.89 -8.44 -12.07
CA ALA A 453 -3.29 -7.44 -12.95
C ALA A 453 -4.12 -6.14 -13.05
N ARG A 454 -5.46 -6.26 -13.06
CA ARG A 454 -6.34 -5.08 -13.05
C ARG A 454 -6.41 -4.41 -11.69
N MET A 455 -6.23 -5.18 -10.62
CA MET A 455 -6.13 -4.61 -9.28
C MET A 455 -4.79 -3.87 -9.10
N GLU A 456 -3.70 -4.38 -9.66
CA GLU A 456 -2.39 -3.70 -9.71
C GLU A 456 -2.49 -2.38 -10.47
N MET A 457 -3.12 -2.37 -11.66
CA MET A 457 -3.42 -1.14 -12.40
C MET A 457 -4.19 -0.13 -11.53
N LYS A 458 -5.24 -0.59 -10.84
CA LYS A 458 -6.04 0.29 -9.96
C LYS A 458 -5.20 0.85 -8.82
N ALA A 459 -4.39 0.02 -8.16
CA ALA A 459 -3.52 0.44 -7.07
C ALA A 459 -2.51 1.48 -7.57
N GLY A 460 -1.80 1.19 -8.66
CA GLY A 460 -0.81 2.09 -9.26
C GLY A 460 -1.38 3.45 -9.63
N LEU A 461 -2.50 3.48 -10.34
CA LEU A 461 -3.16 4.75 -10.70
C LEU A 461 -3.69 5.51 -9.48
N THR A 462 -4.24 4.81 -8.47
CA THR A 462 -4.70 5.46 -7.25
C THR A 462 -3.55 6.12 -6.51
N PHE A 463 -2.44 5.41 -6.32
CA PHE A 463 -1.27 5.91 -5.61
C PHE A 463 -0.53 7.00 -6.41
N ALA A 464 -0.45 6.86 -7.73
CA ALA A 464 0.03 7.92 -8.62
C ALA A 464 -0.81 9.21 -8.49
N CYS A 465 -2.15 9.09 -8.49
CA CYS A 465 -3.05 10.23 -8.23
C CYS A 465 -2.80 10.88 -6.87
N MET A 466 -2.57 10.09 -5.83
CA MET A 466 -2.32 10.62 -4.47
C MET A 466 -1.01 11.40 -4.41
N ASN A 467 0.08 10.83 -4.95
CA ASN A 467 1.37 11.50 -5.02
C ASN A 467 1.28 12.78 -5.86
N LEU A 468 0.69 12.71 -7.05
CA LEU A 468 0.57 13.85 -7.95
C LEU A 468 -0.32 14.95 -7.38
N LYS A 469 -1.44 14.61 -6.73
CA LYS A 469 -2.30 15.58 -6.03
C LYS A 469 -1.56 16.31 -4.91
N LYS A 470 -0.69 15.60 -4.19
CA LYS A 470 0.15 16.18 -3.14
C LYS A 470 1.22 17.10 -3.72
N LEU A 471 1.92 16.66 -4.77
CA LEU A 471 2.90 17.44 -5.50
C LEU A 471 2.27 18.76 -6.04
N ALA A 472 1.18 18.63 -6.76
CA ALA A 472 0.47 19.77 -7.36
C ALA A 472 0.06 20.82 -6.32
N ARG A 473 -0.40 20.40 -5.14
CA ARG A 473 -0.72 21.32 -4.03
C ARG A 473 0.51 22.04 -3.48
N ILE A 474 1.61 21.34 -3.30
CA ILE A 474 2.86 21.93 -2.78
C ILE A 474 3.41 22.95 -3.77
N LEU A 475 3.46 22.60 -5.06
CA LEU A 475 3.94 23.52 -6.11
C LEU A 475 3.00 24.71 -6.28
N GLY A 476 1.68 24.50 -6.27
CA GLY A 476 0.69 25.57 -6.34
C GLY A 476 0.80 26.56 -5.18
N ASN A 477 0.99 26.06 -3.95
CA ASN A 477 1.19 26.91 -2.78
C ASN A 477 2.52 27.66 -2.81
N ARG A 478 3.61 27.05 -3.34
CA ARG A 478 4.89 27.74 -3.54
C ARG A 478 4.75 28.87 -4.56
N ALA A 479 4.09 28.60 -5.68
CA ALA A 479 3.86 29.60 -6.73
C ALA A 479 3.00 30.77 -6.22
N SER A 480 1.95 30.52 -5.44
CA SER A 480 1.11 31.55 -4.81
C SER A 480 1.93 32.44 -3.88
N LYS A 481 2.70 31.86 -2.96
CA LYS A 481 3.57 32.63 -2.06
C LYS A 481 4.60 33.49 -2.80
N THR A 482 5.21 32.94 -3.86
CA THR A 482 6.15 33.71 -4.68
C THR A 482 5.46 34.87 -5.39
N SER A 483 4.25 34.67 -5.90
CA SER A 483 3.43 35.73 -6.52
C SER A 483 3.05 36.82 -5.51
N GLU A 484 2.66 36.43 -4.29
CA GLU A 484 2.35 37.38 -3.21
C GLU A 484 3.58 38.23 -2.83
N ILE A 485 4.75 37.58 -2.68
CA ILE A 485 6.00 38.30 -2.39
C ILE A 485 6.37 39.25 -3.53
N LEU A 486 6.25 38.81 -4.79
CA LEU A 486 6.53 39.64 -5.94
C LEU A 486 5.56 40.83 -6.05
N SER A 487 4.28 40.61 -5.75
CA SER A 487 3.29 41.70 -5.75
C SER A 487 3.57 42.70 -4.63
N PHE A 488 3.96 42.20 -3.45
CA PHE A 488 4.36 43.07 -2.33
C PHE A 488 5.64 43.84 -2.62
N LEU A 489 6.64 43.23 -3.24
CA LEU A 489 7.85 43.92 -3.67
C LEU A 489 7.55 45.01 -4.74
N ARG A 490 6.68 44.70 -5.70
CA ARG A 490 6.21 45.71 -6.69
C ARG A 490 5.52 46.90 -6.00
N PHE A 491 4.61 46.62 -5.06
CA PHE A 491 3.94 47.65 -4.27
C PHE A 491 4.96 48.52 -3.52
N LEU A 492 5.97 47.94 -2.85
CA LEU A 492 7.01 48.70 -2.17
C LEU A 492 7.86 49.55 -3.12
N ILE A 493 8.14 49.04 -4.33
CA ILE A 493 8.88 49.80 -5.36
C ILE A 493 8.02 50.98 -5.86
N GLU A 494 6.73 50.76 -6.10
CA GLU A 494 5.81 51.80 -6.52
C GLU A 494 5.64 52.89 -5.45
N GLU A 495 5.53 52.52 -4.16
CA GLU A 495 5.50 53.51 -3.06
C GLU A 495 6.83 54.28 -2.94
N SER A 496 7.98 53.62 -3.09
CA SER A 496 9.26 54.29 -3.02
C SER A 496 9.44 55.32 -4.16
N LEU A 497 8.98 55.00 -5.36
CA LEU A 497 8.97 55.92 -6.50
C LEU A 497 7.98 57.08 -6.32
N TYR A 498 6.88 56.88 -5.58
CA TYR A 498 5.95 57.93 -5.22
C TYR A 498 6.56 58.88 -4.19
N VAL A 499 7.30 58.41 -3.21
CA VAL A 499 7.98 59.24 -2.20
C VAL A 499 9.09 60.10 -2.84
N GLU A 500 9.87 59.53 -3.78
CA GLU A 500 10.88 60.32 -4.51
C GLU A 500 10.28 61.45 -5.36
N LYS A 501 9.07 61.31 -5.91
CA LYS A 501 8.38 62.37 -6.63
C LYS A 501 7.94 63.50 -5.73
N TRP A 502 7.63 63.25 -4.45
CA TRP A 502 7.23 64.27 -3.47
C TRP A 502 8.42 65.05 -2.86
N CYS A 503 9.64 64.52 -2.99
CA CYS A 503 10.85 65.18 -2.50
C CYS A 503 11.46 66.16 -3.54
N TRP A 504 10.91 66.22 -4.75
CA TRP A 504 11.42 67.09 -5.83
C TRP A 504 10.41 68.21 -6.29
N GLU A 505 9.25 68.25 -5.65
CA GLU A 505 8.33 69.43 -5.70
C GLU A 505 8.44 70.25 -4.38
#